data_c9994f746a2ec12dff33d0b5defd3400
#
_entry.id   c9994f746a2ec12dff33d0b5defd3400
#
_cell.length_a   1.000
_cell.length_b   1.000
_cell.length_c   1.000
_cell.angle_alpha   90.00
_cell.angle_beta   90.00
_cell.angle_gamma   90.00
#
_symmetry.space_group_name_H-M   'P 1'
#
loop_
_entity.id
_entity.type
_entity.pdbx_description
1 polymer ?
#
loop_
_entity_poly.entity_id
_entity_poly.type
_entity_poly.pdbx_seq_one_letter_code
_entity_poly.pdbx_strand_id
1 'polypeptide(L)'
;MSQQFPPPGQPQPGYGYPPPPQPKKNSAGKIVGFSCLGIVGLFVLIGIIGALLGGESSDTAKEPAAPAAGASSAPAKAPESKPAEPEKKAAVVVVAKKAEFKKTVLAQGDGYTSVSVTVTNNSSKPINVNPLYFAITDTNGTKHNAELAVDKDQIGTVELAPGENVTGAITGKGSWTAKSVTYTDGLIGKSVRADVS
;
A
#
# COMPACT_ATOMS: atom_id res chain seq x y z
N MET A 1 -81.33 5.90 -12.53
CA MET A 1 -80.26 6.24 -11.59
C MET A 1 -79.02 6.52 -12.45
N SER A 2 -78.74 7.82 -12.71
CA SER A 2 -77.59 8.27 -13.54
C SER A 2 -76.39 8.48 -12.63
N GLN A 3 -75.36 7.69 -12.81
CA GLN A 3 -74.05 7.88 -12.12
C GLN A 3 -73.29 8.99 -12.85
N GLN A 4 -73.07 10.08 -12.18
CA GLN A 4 -72.24 11.19 -12.63
C GLN A 4 -70.75 10.88 -12.32
N PHE A 5 -69.93 10.77 -13.36
CA PHE A 5 -68.48 10.62 -13.21
C PHE A 5 -67.87 11.99 -12.83
N PRO A 6 -66.91 12.08 -11.90
CA PRO A 6 -66.21 13.29 -11.60
C PRO A 6 -65.29 13.70 -12.78
N PRO A 7 -65.07 15.00 -12.99
CA PRO A 7 -64.23 15.49 -14.08
C PRO A 7 -62.75 15.16 -13.85
N PRO A 8 -61.95 14.96 -14.93
CA PRO A 8 -60.54 14.70 -14.85
C PRO A 8 -59.81 15.87 -14.21
N GLY A 9 -58.95 15.57 -13.19
CA GLY A 9 -58.16 16.53 -12.42
C GLY A 9 -57.20 17.30 -13.32
N GLN A 10 -57.09 18.62 -13.06
CA GLN A 10 -56.14 19.51 -13.71
C GLN A 10 -54.71 19.08 -13.41
N PRO A 11 -53.76 19.17 -14.35
CA PRO A 11 -52.33 18.91 -14.10
C PRO A 11 -51.81 19.94 -13.10
N GLN A 12 -51.21 19.44 -12.00
CA GLN A 12 -50.49 20.26 -11.02
C GLN A 12 -49.25 20.93 -11.68
N PRO A 13 -48.97 22.20 -11.37
CA PRO A 13 -47.72 22.81 -11.77
C PRO A 13 -46.56 22.08 -11.13
N GLY A 14 -45.66 21.50 -11.95
CA GLY A 14 -44.46 20.85 -11.47
C GLY A 14 -43.57 21.82 -10.70
N TYR A 15 -43.22 21.49 -9.48
CA TYR A 15 -42.13 22.14 -8.74
C TYR A 15 -40.85 21.90 -9.53
N GLY A 16 -40.37 22.97 -10.20
CA GLY A 16 -39.09 22.97 -10.90
C GLY A 16 -37.95 22.73 -9.91
N TYR A 17 -37.20 21.66 -10.11
CA TYR A 17 -35.94 21.46 -9.39
C TYR A 17 -35.00 22.63 -9.62
N PRO A 18 -34.33 23.18 -8.60
CA PRO A 18 -33.31 24.20 -8.82
C PRO A 18 -32.22 23.62 -9.71
N PRO A 19 -31.69 24.40 -10.67
CA PRO A 19 -30.63 23.93 -11.55
C PRO A 19 -29.40 23.50 -10.72
N PRO A 20 -28.69 22.44 -11.13
CA PRO A 20 -27.49 22.01 -10.45
C PRO A 20 -26.45 23.13 -10.43
N PRO A 21 -25.70 23.29 -9.31
CA PRO A 21 -24.66 24.32 -9.21
C PRO A 21 -23.61 24.09 -10.30
N GLN A 22 -23.35 25.17 -11.08
CA GLN A 22 -22.32 25.12 -12.13
C GLN A 22 -20.94 24.88 -11.49
N PRO A 23 -20.10 24.00 -12.07
CA PRO A 23 -18.76 23.79 -11.58
C PRO A 23 -17.95 25.08 -11.70
N LYS A 24 -17.39 25.53 -10.58
CA LYS A 24 -16.46 26.66 -10.56
C LYS A 24 -15.25 26.30 -11.40
N LYS A 25 -14.97 27.08 -12.44
CA LYS A 25 -13.74 26.97 -13.23
C LYS A 25 -12.57 27.33 -12.32
N ASN A 26 -11.87 26.30 -11.81
CA ASN A 26 -10.60 26.50 -11.14
C ASN A 26 -9.58 26.92 -12.21
N SER A 27 -9.00 28.10 -12.06
CA SER A 27 -7.91 28.57 -12.92
C SER A 27 -6.64 27.76 -12.59
N ALA A 28 -6.54 26.56 -13.17
CA ALA A 28 -5.38 25.68 -13.03
C ALA A 28 -4.08 26.25 -13.65
N GLY A 29 -4.19 27.35 -14.38
CA GLY A 29 -3.03 27.96 -15.08
C GLY A 29 -2.01 28.67 -14.21
N LYS A 30 -2.31 28.98 -12.94
CA LYS A 30 -1.35 29.67 -12.05
C LYS A 30 -0.50 28.74 -11.17
N ILE A 31 -0.88 27.47 -11.03
CA ILE A 31 -0.15 26.51 -10.17
C ILE A 31 0.98 25.81 -10.93
N VAL A 32 0.86 25.64 -12.25
CA VAL A 32 1.86 24.95 -13.06
C VAL A 32 3.15 25.78 -13.24
N GLY A 33 3.07 27.11 -13.18
CA GLY A 33 4.24 28.00 -13.40
C GLY A 33 5.25 28.01 -12.25
N PHE A 34 4.84 27.73 -11.01
CA PHE A 34 5.74 27.75 -9.86
C PHE A 34 6.50 26.44 -9.62
N SER A 35 5.98 25.32 -10.14
CA SER A 35 6.60 24.01 -9.94
C SER A 35 7.88 23.80 -10.75
N CYS A 36 7.97 24.32 -11.98
CA CYS A 36 9.16 24.15 -12.83
C CYS A 36 10.35 24.99 -12.38
N LEU A 37 10.13 26.19 -11.83
CA LEU A 37 11.22 27.05 -11.33
C LEU A 37 11.84 26.52 -10.05
N GLY A 38 11.07 25.84 -9.18
CA GLY A 38 11.54 25.22 -7.94
C GLY A 38 12.47 24.04 -8.18
N ILE A 39 12.18 23.22 -9.18
CA ILE A 39 12.97 22.00 -9.48
C ILE A 39 14.32 22.37 -10.10
N VAL A 40 14.35 23.33 -11.02
CA VAL A 40 15.60 23.78 -11.63
C VAL A 40 16.52 24.46 -10.59
N GLY A 41 15.95 25.26 -9.67
CA GLY A 41 16.71 25.89 -8.58
C GLY A 41 17.32 24.85 -7.62
N LEU A 42 16.63 23.74 -7.34
CA LEU A 42 17.13 22.68 -6.47
C LEU A 42 18.33 21.95 -7.10
N PHE A 43 18.29 21.66 -8.41
CA PHE A 43 19.40 21.00 -9.11
C PHE A 43 20.66 21.89 -9.19
N VAL A 44 20.50 23.20 -9.37
CA VAL A 44 21.62 24.14 -9.37
C VAL A 44 22.27 24.21 -7.98
N LEU A 45 21.50 24.23 -6.90
CA LEU A 45 22.02 24.23 -5.52
C LEU A 45 22.80 22.95 -5.19
N ILE A 46 22.27 21.77 -5.60
CA ILE A 46 22.95 20.48 -5.39
C ILE A 46 24.27 20.43 -6.20
N GLY A 47 24.28 20.95 -7.42
CA GLY A 47 25.47 21.01 -8.25
C GLY A 47 26.60 21.88 -7.65
N ILE A 48 26.26 23.00 -7.02
CA ILE A 48 27.23 23.90 -6.38
C ILE A 48 27.82 23.28 -5.10
N ILE A 49 27.02 22.60 -4.30
CA ILE A 49 27.47 21.91 -3.08
C ILE A 49 28.37 20.71 -3.42
N GLY A 50 28.08 19.99 -4.51
CA GLY A 50 28.90 18.88 -5.01
C GLY A 50 30.29 19.33 -5.48
N ALA A 51 30.39 20.52 -6.07
CA ALA A 51 31.67 21.10 -6.54
C ALA A 51 32.57 21.63 -5.41
N LEU A 52 31.99 21.94 -4.24
CA LEU A 52 32.75 22.48 -3.09
C LEU A 52 33.23 21.38 -2.11
N LEU A 53 32.70 20.15 -2.19
CA LEU A 53 33.05 19.03 -1.31
C LEU A 53 33.83 17.90 -2.01
N GLY A 54 34.02 17.97 -3.33
CA GLY A 54 34.75 17.01 -4.13
C GLY A 54 36.09 17.60 -4.62
N GLY A 55 37.06 17.65 -3.77
CA GLY A 55 38.45 17.91 -4.12
C GLY A 55 39.22 16.63 -4.34
N GLU A 56 39.77 16.49 -5.54
CA GLU A 56 41.13 15.97 -5.85
C GLU A 56 41.46 14.52 -5.45
N SER A 57 42.07 13.76 -6.18
CA SER A 57 42.81 13.70 -7.46
C SER A 57 43.50 12.37 -7.63
N SER A 58 43.71 12.03 -8.86
CA SER A 58 44.90 11.42 -9.44
C SER A 58 45.23 9.95 -9.25
N ASP A 59 45.02 9.24 -10.35
CA ASP A 59 46.07 8.56 -11.15
C ASP A 59 47.27 7.90 -10.43
N THR A 60 47.43 6.61 -10.59
CA THR A 60 48.52 6.01 -11.36
C THR A 60 48.48 4.50 -11.28
N ALA A 61 48.52 3.89 -12.47
CA ALA A 61 48.72 2.48 -12.72
C ALA A 61 50.07 1.95 -12.23
N LYS A 62 50.10 0.71 -11.77
CA LYS A 62 51.06 -0.32 -12.17
C LYS A 62 50.83 -1.67 -11.50
N GLU A 63 50.53 -2.66 -12.29
CA GLU A 63 50.83 -4.09 -12.12
C GLU A 63 52.32 -4.35 -12.43
N PRO A 64 52.98 -5.52 -12.21
CA PRO A 64 52.51 -6.83 -11.67
C PRO A 64 53.50 -7.51 -10.70
N ALA A 65 53.14 -8.62 -10.14
CA ALA A 65 53.86 -9.90 -10.05
C ALA A 65 53.55 -10.72 -8.81
N ALA A 66 53.06 -11.93 -9.00
CA ALA A 66 53.13 -13.08 -8.10
C ALA A 66 54.58 -13.67 -8.16
N PRO A 67 55.05 -14.61 -7.31
CA PRO A 67 54.32 -15.79 -6.82
C PRO A 67 54.75 -16.33 -5.42
N ALA A 68 54.06 -17.42 -5.02
CA ALA A 68 54.52 -18.60 -4.32
C ALA A 68 54.29 -18.75 -2.80
N ALA A 69 53.40 -19.67 -2.54
CA ALA A 69 53.47 -20.87 -1.70
C ALA A 69 53.91 -20.81 -0.21
N GLY A 70 53.00 -21.30 0.62
CA GLY A 70 53.27 -21.70 1.99
C GLY A 70 52.01 -22.33 2.64
N ALA A 71 51.88 -23.67 2.49
CA ALA A 71 50.90 -24.47 3.18
C ALA A 71 51.24 -24.53 4.69
N SER A 72 50.27 -24.36 5.56
CA SER A 72 50.27 -25.02 6.89
C SER A 72 48.83 -25.19 7.39
N SER A 73 48.54 -26.37 7.72
CA SER A 73 47.30 -26.97 8.15
C SER A 73 46.83 -26.59 9.54
N ALA A 74 45.50 -26.34 9.68
CA ALA A 74 44.50 -26.71 10.67
C ALA A 74 44.75 -26.37 12.18
N PRO A 75 43.71 -26.19 12.98
CA PRO A 75 42.49 -26.98 13.05
C PRO A 75 41.19 -26.15 13.07
N ALA A 76 40.11 -26.82 12.71
CA ALA A 76 38.74 -26.35 12.76
C ALA A 76 38.33 -25.86 14.15
N LYS A 77 38.02 -24.58 14.25
CA LYS A 77 37.30 -24.04 15.40
C LYS A 77 35.81 -24.01 15.03
N ALA A 78 35.00 -24.68 15.83
CA ALA A 78 33.55 -24.70 15.73
C ALA A 78 32.99 -23.30 15.55
N PRO A 79 31.90 -23.12 14.80
CA PRO A 79 31.27 -21.80 14.67
C PRO A 79 30.68 -21.41 16.02
N GLU A 80 31.36 -20.51 16.68
CA GLU A 80 30.85 -19.78 17.82
C GLU A 80 29.57 -19.07 17.37
N SER A 81 28.43 -19.50 17.93
CA SER A 81 27.15 -18.87 17.75
C SER A 81 27.26 -17.40 18.14
N LYS A 82 27.35 -16.51 17.15
CA LYS A 82 27.25 -15.08 17.36
C LYS A 82 25.98 -14.81 18.17
N PRO A 83 26.03 -14.13 19.31
CA PRO A 83 24.82 -13.75 20.04
C PRO A 83 23.90 -13.03 19.08
N ALA A 84 22.64 -13.49 18.97
CA ALA A 84 21.62 -12.85 18.17
C ALA A 84 21.50 -11.39 18.66
N GLU A 85 21.94 -10.47 17.82
CA GLU A 85 21.64 -9.05 17.97
C GLU A 85 20.12 -8.93 18.14
N PRO A 86 19.59 -8.20 19.13
CA PRO A 86 18.16 -8.12 19.35
C PRO A 86 17.48 -7.65 18.05
N GLU A 87 16.74 -8.56 17.42
CA GLU A 87 16.03 -8.28 16.17
C GLU A 87 15.17 -7.03 16.41
N LYS A 88 15.51 -5.96 15.72
CA LYS A 88 14.76 -4.72 15.75
C LYS A 88 13.36 -5.05 15.24
N LYS A 89 12.41 -5.24 16.16
CA LYS A 89 11.02 -5.59 15.82
C LYS A 89 10.55 -4.67 14.70
N ALA A 90 10.03 -5.24 13.62
CA ALA A 90 9.51 -4.46 12.51
C ALA A 90 8.45 -3.48 13.04
N ALA A 91 8.51 -2.22 12.61
CA ALA A 91 7.61 -1.17 13.07
C ALA A 91 6.12 -1.50 12.82
N VAL A 92 5.85 -2.19 11.74
CA VAL A 92 4.53 -2.74 11.43
C VAL A 92 4.71 -4.21 11.08
N VAL A 93 3.91 -5.07 11.69
CA VAL A 93 3.88 -6.51 11.42
C VAL A 93 2.55 -6.86 10.79
N VAL A 94 2.61 -7.59 9.69
CA VAL A 94 1.44 -8.13 9.00
C VAL A 94 1.55 -9.65 9.01
N VAL A 95 0.48 -10.33 9.42
CA VAL A 95 0.34 -11.79 9.35
C VAL A 95 -0.83 -12.08 8.43
N ALA A 96 -0.66 -13.01 7.48
CA ALA A 96 -1.70 -13.38 6.53
C ALA A 96 -1.94 -14.90 6.57
N LYS A 97 -3.21 -15.29 6.59
CA LYS A 97 -3.67 -16.69 6.60
C LYS A 97 -4.77 -16.89 5.59
N LYS A 98 -4.89 -18.10 5.05
CA LYS A 98 -6.05 -18.45 4.22
C LYS A 98 -7.35 -18.25 5.02
N ALA A 99 -8.38 -17.73 4.37
CA ALA A 99 -9.70 -17.57 4.95
C ALA A 99 -10.79 -17.98 3.98
N GLU A 100 -11.92 -18.39 4.53
CA GLU A 100 -13.14 -18.62 3.75
C GLU A 100 -13.80 -17.27 3.45
N PHE A 101 -14.29 -17.14 2.22
CA PHE A 101 -15.09 -15.99 1.81
C PHE A 101 -16.49 -16.06 2.42
N LYS A 102 -16.87 -15.04 3.17
CA LYS A 102 -18.18 -14.90 3.78
C LYS A 102 -19.00 -13.84 3.06
N LYS A 103 -19.77 -14.28 2.08
CA LYS A 103 -20.55 -13.43 1.18
C LYS A 103 -21.49 -12.48 1.92
N THR A 104 -21.44 -11.19 1.54
CA THR A 104 -22.46 -10.20 1.89
C THR A 104 -23.55 -10.13 0.83
N VAL A 105 -24.60 -9.33 1.09
CA VAL A 105 -25.66 -9.04 0.09
C VAL A 105 -25.15 -8.18 -1.08
N LEU A 106 -24.02 -7.53 -0.94
CA LEU A 106 -23.42 -6.69 -1.98
C LEU A 106 -22.49 -7.47 -2.91
N ALA A 107 -22.05 -8.66 -2.54
CA ALA A 107 -21.20 -9.50 -3.37
C ALA A 107 -21.98 -10.06 -4.57
N GLN A 108 -21.53 -9.72 -5.77
CA GLN A 108 -22.12 -10.20 -7.02
C GLN A 108 -21.32 -11.40 -7.56
N GLY A 109 -22.03 -12.53 -7.78
CA GLY A 109 -21.42 -13.80 -8.19
C GLY A 109 -20.75 -14.52 -7.01
N ASP A 110 -19.99 -15.59 -7.30
CA ASP A 110 -19.41 -16.49 -6.30
C ASP A 110 -17.88 -16.62 -6.38
N GLY A 111 -17.25 -15.98 -7.37
CA GLY A 111 -15.80 -16.05 -7.56
C GLY A 111 -15.09 -14.98 -6.75
N TYR A 112 -14.73 -15.29 -5.50
CA TYR A 112 -13.92 -14.44 -4.63
C TYR A 112 -12.91 -15.29 -3.85
N THR A 113 -11.76 -14.71 -3.57
CA THR A 113 -10.74 -15.30 -2.71
C THR A 113 -10.47 -14.37 -1.54
N SER A 114 -10.56 -14.89 -0.31
CA SER A 114 -10.34 -14.15 0.93
C SER A 114 -9.07 -14.59 1.64
N VAL A 115 -8.44 -13.65 2.31
CA VAL A 115 -7.27 -13.85 3.17
C VAL A 115 -7.53 -13.11 4.49
N SER A 116 -7.39 -13.81 5.62
CA SER A 116 -7.41 -13.17 6.94
C SER A 116 -6.08 -12.49 7.19
N VAL A 117 -6.11 -11.21 7.57
CA VAL A 117 -4.93 -10.39 7.83
C VAL A 117 -4.99 -9.83 9.24
N THR A 118 -3.87 -9.93 9.96
CA THR A 118 -3.67 -9.22 11.24
C THR A 118 -2.58 -8.20 11.04
N VAL A 119 -2.86 -6.93 11.33
CA VAL A 119 -1.90 -5.83 11.32
C VAL A 119 -1.61 -5.41 12.75
N THR A 120 -0.35 -5.37 13.14
CA THR A 120 0.10 -4.92 14.47
C THR A 120 1.01 -3.71 14.32
N ASN A 121 0.69 -2.64 15.04
CA ASN A 121 1.52 -1.44 15.10
C ASN A 121 2.53 -1.53 16.25
N ASN A 122 3.77 -1.90 15.93
CA ASN A 122 4.89 -1.88 16.88
C ASN A 122 5.71 -0.58 16.80
N SER A 123 5.26 0.40 16.01
CA SER A 123 5.93 1.70 15.90
C SER A 123 5.57 2.62 17.08
N SER A 124 6.24 3.75 17.15
CA SER A 124 5.94 4.79 18.14
C SER A 124 4.89 5.82 17.68
N LYS A 125 4.31 5.64 16.50
CA LYS A 125 3.34 6.55 15.90
C LYS A 125 2.07 5.80 15.51
N PRO A 126 0.89 6.44 15.52
CA PRO A 126 -0.31 5.85 14.97
C PRO A 126 -0.14 5.50 13.48
N ILE A 127 -0.79 4.43 13.03
CA ILE A 127 -0.89 4.04 11.62
C ILE A 127 -2.35 3.88 11.22
N ASN A 128 -2.65 4.15 9.96
CA ASN A 128 -4.01 3.99 9.42
C ASN A 128 -4.11 2.66 8.68
N VAL A 129 -5.10 1.84 9.05
CA VAL A 129 -5.45 0.62 8.34
C VAL A 129 -6.74 0.84 7.57
N ASN A 130 -6.72 0.51 6.29
CA ASN A 130 -7.86 0.61 5.39
C ASN A 130 -7.81 -0.58 4.41
N PRO A 131 -8.92 -1.22 4.07
CA PRO A 131 -8.93 -2.31 3.08
C PRO A 131 -8.23 -1.96 1.76
N LEU A 132 -8.33 -0.70 1.31
CA LEU A 132 -7.70 -0.22 0.07
C LEU A 132 -6.16 -0.15 0.12
N TYR A 133 -5.57 -0.27 1.30
CA TYR A 133 -4.12 -0.27 1.48
C TYR A 133 -3.50 -1.67 1.31
N PHE A 134 -4.32 -2.65 0.94
CA PHE A 134 -3.88 -4.02 0.74
C PHE A 134 -3.97 -4.43 -0.72
N ALA A 135 -3.00 -5.22 -1.14
CA ALA A 135 -3.03 -5.97 -2.39
C ALA A 135 -2.68 -7.42 -2.11
N ILE A 136 -3.39 -8.35 -2.73
CA ILE A 136 -3.10 -9.78 -2.65
C ILE A 136 -2.36 -10.19 -3.91
N THR A 137 -1.26 -10.93 -3.77
CA THR A 137 -0.55 -11.52 -4.91
C THR A 137 -0.82 -13.02 -4.92
N ASP A 138 -1.25 -13.56 -6.04
CA ASP A 138 -1.50 -14.99 -6.22
C ASP A 138 -0.21 -15.78 -6.50
N THR A 139 -0.34 -17.10 -6.63
CA THR A 139 0.78 -18.00 -6.93
C THR A 139 1.37 -17.78 -8.32
N ASN A 140 0.63 -17.17 -9.25
CA ASN A 140 1.08 -16.81 -10.60
C ASN A 140 1.80 -15.46 -10.64
N GLY A 141 1.81 -14.71 -9.52
CA GLY A 141 2.41 -13.39 -9.43
C GLY A 141 1.46 -12.25 -9.80
N THR A 142 0.18 -12.53 -10.08
CA THR A 142 -0.81 -11.51 -10.39
C THR A 142 -1.24 -10.80 -9.11
N LYS A 143 -1.35 -9.47 -9.15
CA LYS A 143 -1.86 -8.67 -8.04
C LYS A 143 -3.37 -8.45 -8.18
N HIS A 144 -4.07 -8.65 -7.09
CA HIS A 144 -5.50 -8.43 -6.96
C HIS A 144 -5.74 -7.35 -5.92
N ASN A 145 -6.55 -6.36 -6.27
CA ASN A 145 -6.96 -5.31 -5.33
C ASN A 145 -8.06 -5.84 -4.40
N ALA A 146 -8.19 -5.21 -3.25
CA ALA A 146 -9.29 -5.49 -2.33
C ALA A 146 -10.63 -5.03 -2.91
N GLU A 147 -11.60 -5.93 -2.89
CA GLU A 147 -13.01 -5.63 -3.16
C GLU A 147 -13.68 -5.20 -1.84
N LEU A 148 -14.46 -4.13 -1.90
CA LEU A 148 -15.06 -3.56 -0.70
C LEU A 148 -16.49 -4.09 -0.47
N ALA A 149 -16.83 -4.27 0.79
CA ALA A 149 -18.17 -4.64 1.26
C ALA A 149 -18.70 -5.98 0.73
N VAL A 150 -17.84 -6.83 0.17
CA VAL A 150 -18.22 -8.15 -0.36
C VAL A 150 -18.09 -9.26 0.68
N ASP A 151 -17.24 -9.09 1.70
CA ASP A 151 -16.99 -10.06 2.77
C ASP A 151 -17.49 -9.54 4.12
N LYS A 152 -18.19 -10.39 4.89
CA LYS A 152 -18.72 -10.04 6.22
C LYS A 152 -17.63 -9.76 7.23
N ASP A 153 -16.48 -10.43 7.09
CA ASP A 153 -15.33 -10.29 7.98
C ASP A 153 -14.31 -9.26 7.47
N GLN A 154 -14.67 -8.43 6.49
CA GLN A 154 -13.76 -7.43 5.93
C GLN A 154 -13.08 -6.60 7.02
N ILE A 155 -11.77 -6.40 6.88
CA ILE A 155 -11.03 -5.55 7.81
C ILE A 155 -11.61 -4.13 7.81
N GLY A 156 -11.77 -3.55 9.01
CA GLY A 156 -12.30 -2.20 9.16
C GLY A 156 -11.28 -1.12 8.79
N THR A 157 -11.79 0.10 8.52
CA THR A 157 -10.94 1.29 8.47
C THR A 157 -10.76 1.80 9.89
N VAL A 158 -9.53 1.73 10.41
CA VAL A 158 -9.19 2.10 11.79
C VAL A 158 -7.83 2.77 11.86
N GLU A 159 -7.63 3.62 12.85
CA GLU A 159 -6.32 4.10 13.27
C GLU A 159 -5.84 3.22 14.43
N LEU A 160 -4.64 2.67 14.32
CA LEU A 160 -4.01 1.87 15.38
C LEU A 160 -2.97 2.72 16.11
N ALA A 161 -3.17 2.91 17.41
CA ALA A 161 -2.14 3.47 18.28
C ALA A 161 -0.95 2.49 18.44
N PRO A 162 0.20 2.96 18.95
CA PRO A 162 1.33 2.08 19.27
C PRO A 162 0.93 0.90 20.15
N GLY A 163 1.26 -0.32 19.72
CA GLY A 163 0.95 -1.58 20.41
C GLY A 163 -0.41 -2.20 20.05
N GLU A 164 -1.26 -1.50 19.32
CA GLU A 164 -2.57 -2.03 18.90
C GLU A 164 -2.49 -2.91 17.66
N ASN A 165 -3.54 -3.70 17.45
CA ASN A 165 -3.70 -4.53 16.27
C ASN A 165 -5.16 -4.56 15.80
N VAL A 166 -5.35 -4.95 14.54
CA VAL A 166 -6.65 -5.23 13.94
C VAL A 166 -6.57 -6.49 13.11
N THR A 167 -7.63 -7.28 13.11
CA THR A 167 -7.78 -8.47 12.28
C THR A 167 -9.03 -8.38 11.45
N GLY A 168 -8.96 -8.84 10.20
CA GLY A 168 -10.11 -8.94 9.31
C GLY A 168 -9.74 -9.57 7.97
N ALA A 169 -10.72 -9.73 7.09
CA ALA A 169 -10.52 -10.29 5.77
C ALA A 169 -10.18 -9.22 4.73
N ILE A 170 -9.28 -9.57 3.83
CA ILE A 170 -9.04 -8.89 2.56
C ILE A 170 -9.48 -9.84 1.46
N THR A 171 -10.41 -9.40 0.64
CA THR A 171 -11.04 -10.24 -0.40
C THR A 171 -10.79 -9.64 -1.77
N GLY A 172 -10.34 -10.44 -2.72
CA GLY A 172 -10.19 -10.06 -4.12
C GLY A 172 -11.16 -10.84 -5.01
N LYS A 173 -11.54 -10.27 -6.15
CA LYS A 173 -12.40 -10.91 -7.13
C LYS A 173 -11.65 -12.00 -7.89
N GLY A 174 -12.31 -13.13 -8.10
CA GLY A 174 -11.79 -14.29 -8.79
C GLY A 174 -11.47 -15.44 -7.85
N SER A 175 -11.31 -16.64 -8.45
CA SER A 175 -10.92 -17.87 -7.74
C SER A 175 -9.48 -18.20 -8.09
N TRP A 176 -8.57 -17.96 -7.15
CA TRP A 176 -7.13 -18.15 -7.30
C TRP A 176 -6.50 -18.49 -5.94
N THR A 177 -5.26 -18.92 -5.94
CA THR A 177 -4.55 -19.25 -4.71
C THR A 177 -3.71 -18.05 -4.25
N ALA A 178 -4.03 -17.50 -3.09
CA ALA A 178 -3.27 -16.43 -2.49
C ALA A 178 -1.87 -16.91 -2.08
N LYS A 179 -0.84 -16.13 -2.44
CA LYS A 179 0.56 -16.36 -2.08
C LYS A 179 1.01 -15.39 -1.00
N SER A 180 0.70 -14.13 -1.15
CA SER A 180 1.12 -13.09 -0.19
C SER A 180 0.18 -11.90 -0.21
N VAL A 181 0.20 -11.16 0.89
CA VAL A 181 -0.49 -9.87 1.04
C VAL A 181 0.55 -8.78 1.22
N THR A 182 0.34 -7.64 0.58
CA THR A 182 1.13 -6.43 0.78
C THR A 182 0.23 -5.37 1.39
N TYR A 183 0.62 -4.85 2.53
CA TYR A 183 0.04 -3.67 3.17
C TYR A 183 0.92 -2.46 2.90
N THR A 184 0.33 -1.32 2.54
CA THR A 184 1.04 -0.04 2.37
C THR A 184 0.44 0.96 3.34
N ASP A 185 1.28 1.58 4.17
CA ASP A 185 0.81 2.59 5.14
C ASP A 185 0.41 3.88 4.40
N GLY A 186 -0.89 4.07 4.22
CA GLY A 186 -1.45 5.12 3.37
C GLY A 186 -1.23 4.87 1.88
N LEU A 187 -1.30 5.92 1.06
CA LEU A 187 -1.18 5.82 -0.40
C LEU A 187 0.25 5.72 -0.91
N ILE A 188 1.22 6.25 -0.16
CA ILE A 188 2.63 6.38 -0.56
C ILE A 188 3.60 6.00 0.55
N GLY A 189 3.13 5.33 1.59
CA GLY A 189 3.92 4.91 2.74
C GLY A 189 4.80 3.69 2.48
N LYS A 190 5.41 3.19 3.55
CA LYS A 190 6.20 1.95 3.50
C LYS A 190 5.29 0.75 3.32
N SER A 191 5.70 -0.15 2.45
CA SER A 191 4.99 -1.42 2.24
C SER A 191 5.58 -2.53 3.09
N VAL A 192 4.70 -3.35 3.66
CA VAL A 192 5.03 -4.57 4.39
C VAL A 192 4.35 -5.74 3.69
N ARG A 193 5.11 -6.80 3.43
CA ARG A 193 4.62 -8.01 2.79
C ARG A 193 4.60 -9.17 3.78
N ALA A 194 3.55 -9.97 3.72
CA ALA A 194 3.41 -11.21 4.45
C ALA A 194 3.01 -12.34 3.49
N ASP A 195 3.63 -13.51 3.63
CA ASP A 195 3.20 -14.70 2.91
C ASP A 195 1.96 -15.30 3.56
N VAL A 196 1.08 -15.89 2.75
CA VAL A 196 -0.18 -16.52 3.22
C VAL A 196 0.13 -17.95 3.65
N SER A 197 -0.11 -18.23 4.93
CA SER A 197 0.05 -19.56 5.55
C SER A 197 -1.26 -20.34 5.59
#